data_52f6096a2af41795e50d027ed85b82e0
#
_entry.id   52f6096a2af41795e50d027ed85b82e0
#
_cell.length_a   1.000
_cell.length_b   1.000
_cell.length_c   1.000
_cell.angle_alpha   90.00
_cell.angle_beta   90.00
_cell.angle_gamma   90.00
#
_symmetry.space_group_name_H-M   'P 1'
#
loop_
_entity.id
_entity.type
_entity.pdbx_description
1 polymer ?
#
loop_
_entity_poly.entity_id
_entity_poly.type
_entity_poly.pdbx_seq_one_letter_code
_entity_poly.pdbx_strand_id
1 'polypeptide(L)'
;KVILADNKVLAAAPKEMTAAGYGDLAAKVTSGAEWMIADMFGTEPIIPMAWSLVNDSLNDILAENEKIAAGDPDAVGDLFVGLTLTGLAMQIAHTSRPASCSEHLFSHYLDMTEYRYHGKFQSHGFQCAMGTVIMSACFDEFLKMDLSKIDVDACVAAWPTLEQEQQRALEIFKDFPVPQLGYTEITKKYNDAETVRQQLTKVKENWPELKERIQNQVYTYDKMVALMKSVGAPVGPESI
;
A
#
# COMPACT_ATOMS: atom_id res chain seq x y z
N LYS A 1 -5.18 -13.08 -26.46
CA LYS A 1 -3.82 -12.53 -26.33
C LYS A 1 -3.06 -13.42 -25.34
N VAL A 2 -1.79 -13.65 -25.58
CA VAL A 2 -0.90 -14.48 -24.73
C VAL A 2 0.26 -13.59 -24.31
N ILE A 3 0.66 -13.68 -23.04
CA ILE A 3 1.90 -13.12 -22.54
C ILE A 3 2.88 -14.29 -22.44
N LEU A 4 4.02 -14.18 -23.13
CA LEU A 4 5.14 -15.11 -23.00
C LEU A 4 6.22 -14.42 -22.16
N ALA A 5 6.52 -14.97 -21.01
CA ALA A 5 7.61 -14.54 -20.15
C ALA A 5 8.76 -15.56 -20.22
N ASP A 6 9.94 -15.10 -20.55
CA ASP A 6 11.17 -15.90 -20.47
C ASP A 6 11.98 -15.45 -19.26
N ASN A 7 12.14 -16.33 -18.26
CA ASN A 7 12.82 -16.03 -17.02
C ASN A 7 14.26 -15.54 -17.22
N LYS A 8 14.97 -16.03 -18.24
CA LYS A 8 16.33 -15.59 -18.55
C LYS A 8 16.35 -14.16 -19.09
N VAL A 9 15.34 -13.79 -19.88
CA VAL A 9 15.19 -12.41 -20.39
C VAL A 9 14.83 -11.48 -19.24
N LEU A 10 13.92 -11.89 -18.37
CA LEU A 10 13.55 -11.12 -17.18
C LEU A 10 14.75 -10.90 -16.25
N ALA A 11 15.51 -11.96 -15.96
CA ALA A 11 16.69 -11.90 -15.10
C ALA A 11 17.86 -11.07 -15.71
N ALA A 12 17.89 -10.93 -17.03
CA ALA A 12 18.86 -10.08 -17.73
C ALA A 12 18.46 -8.60 -17.78
N ALA A 13 17.27 -8.23 -17.29
CA ALA A 13 16.84 -6.83 -17.21
C ALA A 13 17.74 -6.02 -16.25
N PRO A 14 17.81 -4.69 -16.40
CA PRO A 14 18.49 -3.84 -15.44
C PRO A 14 18.03 -4.10 -14.01
N LYS A 15 18.96 -4.21 -13.07
CA LYS A 15 18.66 -4.52 -11.65
C LYS A 15 17.65 -3.57 -11.03
N GLU A 16 17.67 -2.30 -11.43
CA GLU A 16 16.70 -1.29 -11.00
C GLU A 16 15.26 -1.66 -11.36
N MET A 17 15.04 -2.31 -12.50
CA MET A 17 13.68 -2.77 -12.90
C MET A 17 13.22 -3.92 -12.01
N THR A 18 14.10 -4.86 -11.68
CA THR A 18 13.79 -5.96 -10.76
C THR A 18 13.52 -5.43 -9.35
N ALA A 19 14.34 -4.50 -8.87
CA ALA A 19 14.15 -3.84 -7.57
C ALA A 19 12.83 -3.04 -7.52
N ALA A 20 12.46 -2.37 -8.61
CA ALA A 20 11.18 -1.67 -8.72
C ALA A 20 9.99 -2.66 -8.68
N GLY A 21 10.08 -3.78 -9.40
CA GLY A 21 9.06 -4.84 -9.34
C GLY A 21 8.92 -5.43 -7.94
N TYR A 22 10.04 -5.66 -7.25
CA TYR A 22 10.03 -6.12 -5.86
C TYR A 22 9.36 -5.11 -4.93
N GLY A 23 9.66 -3.82 -5.07
CA GLY A 23 9.06 -2.74 -4.30
C GLY A 23 7.55 -2.65 -4.49
N ASP A 24 7.08 -2.81 -5.73
CA ASP A 24 5.64 -2.85 -6.02
C ASP A 24 4.99 -4.12 -5.44
N LEU A 25 5.61 -5.30 -5.56
CA LEU A 25 5.06 -6.51 -4.96
C LEU A 25 5.00 -6.42 -3.43
N ALA A 26 6.04 -5.91 -2.78
CA ALA A 26 6.10 -5.75 -1.32
C ALA A 26 5.02 -4.80 -0.78
N ALA A 27 4.53 -3.87 -1.58
CA ALA A 27 3.40 -2.99 -1.24
C ALA A 27 2.14 -3.79 -0.81
N LYS A 28 1.99 -5.03 -1.30
CA LYS A 28 0.83 -5.90 -0.98
C LYS A 28 0.81 -6.32 0.50
N VAL A 29 1.92 -6.22 1.19
CA VAL A 29 2.02 -6.45 2.65
C VAL A 29 1.19 -5.40 3.41
N THR A 30 1.36 -4.12 3.10
CA THR A 30 0.65 -3.03 3.77
C THR A 30 -0.76 -2.83 3.21
N SER A 31 -0.94 -2.90 1.89
CA SER A 31 -2.27 -2.78 1.28
C SER A 31 -3.22 -3.90 1.70
N GLY A 32 -2.70 -5.12 1.93
CA GLY A 32 -3.49 -6.22 2.46
C GLY A 32 -4.04 -5.93 3.86
N ALA A 33 -3.23 -5.35 4.74
CA ALA A 33 -3.67 -4.94 6.07
C ALA A 33 -4.75 -3.85 6.02
N GLU A 34 -4.61 -2.86 5.14
CA GLU A 34 -5.64 -1.85 4.92
C GLU A 34 -6.92 -2.45 4.35
N TRP A 35 -6.82 -3.46 3.47
CA TRP A 35 -8.00 -4.16 2.95
C TRP A 35 -8.73 -4.94 4.04
N MET A 36 -8.01 -5.55 5.01
CA MET A 36 -8.62 -6.18 6.18
C MET A 36 -9.43 -5.18 7.01
N ILE A 37 -8.95 -3.95 7.16
CA ILE A 37 -9.67 -2.87 7.87
C ILE A 37 -10.94 -2.47 7.08
N ALA A 38 -10.83 -2.30 5.78
CA ALA A 38 -11.97 -1.96 4.92
C ALA A 38 -13.03 -3.07 4.87
N ASP A 39 -12.60 -4.33 4.86
CA ASP A 39 -13.46 -5.51 4.96
C ASP A 39 -14.24 -5.53 6.28
N MET A 40 -13.56 -5.28 7.40
CA MET A 40 -14.20 -5.19 8.71
C MET A 40 -15.26 -4.09 8.74
N PHE A 41 -15.03 -2.95 8.10
CA PHE A 41 -16.03 -1.88 7.98
C PHE A 41 -17.18 -2.23 7.04
N GLY A 42 -16.98 -3.21 6.16
CA GLY A 42 -17.93 -3.56 5.10
C GLY A 42 -17.95 -2.57 3.95
N THR A 43 -16.96 -1.68 3.87
CA THR A 43 -16.83 -0.69 2.79
C THR A 43 -16.27 -1.31 1.51
N GLU A 44 -15.30 -2.21 1.65
CA GLU A 44 -14.68 -2.95 0.55
C GLU A 44 -14.41 -4.39 0.98
N PRO A 45 -15.39 -5.29 0.85
CA PRO A 45 -15.25 -6.67 1.27
C PRO A 45 -14.10 -7.39 0.56
N ILE A 46 -13.37 -8.23 1.30
CA ILE A 46 -12.35 -9.10 0.73
C ILE A 46 -13.03 -10.12 -0.18
N ILE A 47 -12.55 -10.19 -1.42
CA ILE A 47 -12.94 -11.20 -2.40
C ILE A 47 -11.93 -12.36 -2.27
N PRO A 48 -12.35 -13.54 -1.77
CA PRO A 48 -11.41 -14.60 -1.41
C PRO A 48 -10.45 -15.01 -2.53
N MET A 49 -10.96 -15.14 -3.77
CA MET A 49 -10.13 -15.47 -4.92
C MET A 49 -9.08 -14.39 -5.21
N ALA A 50 -9.45 -13.11 -5.17
CA ALA A 50 -8.50 -12.02 -5.40
C ALA A 50 -7.47 -11.92 -4.27
N TRP A 51 -7.89 -12.18 -3.04
CA TRP A 51 -7.00 -12.25 -1.88
C TRP A 51 -5.96 -13.35 -2.03
N SER A 52 -6.39 -14.60 -2.32
CA SER A 52 -5.49 -15.74 -2.49
C SER A 52 -4.49 -15.53 -3.62
N LEU A 53 -4.90 -14.99 -4.76
CA LEU A 53 -4.00 -14.71 -5.87
C LEU A 53 -2.82 -13.80 -5.49
N VAL A 54 -3.05 -12.88 -4.55
CA VAL A 54 -2.00 -11.94 -4.11
C VAL A 54 -1.22 -12.50 -2.92
N ASN A 55 -1.89 -13.06 -1.91
CA ASN A 55 -1.29 -13.29 -0.60
C ASN A 55 -0.74 -14.70 -0.39
N ASP A 56 -1.23 -15.73 -1.12
CA ASP A 56 -0.82 -17.12 -0.86
C ASP A 56 0.68 -17.37 -1.11
N SER A 57 1.27 -16.66 -2.09
CA SER A 57 2.70 -16.78 -2.42
C SER A 57 3.53 -15.53 -2.07
N LEU A 58 2.91 -14.47 -1.57
CA LEU A 58 3.57 -13.18 -1.35
C LEU A 58 4.80 -13.30 -0.45
N ASN A 59 4.64 -13.94 0.71
CA ASN A 59 5.72 -14.09 1.68
C ASN A 59 6.88 -14.93 1.15
N ASP A 60 6.58 -15.99 0.41
CA ASP A 60 7.58 -16.88 -0.18
C ASP A 60 8.41 -16.14 -1.23
N ILE A 61 7.77 -15.39 -2.11
CA ILE A 61 8.46 -14.57 -3.12
C ILE A 61 9.32 -13.50 -2.46
N LEU A 62 8.79 -12.78 -1.46
CA LEU A 62 9.54 -11.74 -0.77
C LEU A 62 10.73 -12.29 0.03
N ALA A 63 10.66 -13.53 0.51
CA ALA A 63 11.76 -14.20 1.20
C ALA A 63 12.95 -14.57 0.27
N GLU A 64 12.73 -14.66 -1.04
CA GLU A 64 13.77 -14.93 -2.04
C GLU A 64 14.55 -13.65 -2.46
N ASN A 65 14.49 -12.59 -1.64
CA ASN A 65 15.08 -11.28 -1.92
C ASN A 65 16.55 -11.33 -2.37
N GLU A 66 17.39 -12.18 -1.75
CA GLU A 66 18.81 -12.31 -2.12
C GLU A 66 19.00 -12.94 -3.51
N LYS A 67 18.19 -13.96 -3.83
CA LYS A 67 18.21 -14.59 -5.16
C LYS A 67 17.68 -13.62 -6.23
N ILE A 68 16.60 -12.90 -5.93
CA ILE A 68 16.06 -11.86 -6.81
C ILE A 68 17.12 -10.78 -7.08
N ALA A 69 17.81 -10.28 -6.04
CA ALA A 69 18.88 -9.30 -6.17
C ALA A 69 20.10 -9.82 -6.97
N ALA A 70 20.39 -11.13 -6.85
CA ALA A 70 21.43 -11.79 -7.63
C ALA A 70 21.07 -11.97 -9.12
N GLY A 71 19.78 -11.86 -9.47
CA GLY A 71 19.27 -12.10 -10.81
C GLY A 71 19.08 -13.58 -11.13
N ASP A 72 18.73 -14.40 -10.12
CA ASP A 72 18.38 -15.80 -10.33
C ASP A 72 17.13 -15.88 -11.21
N PRO A 73 17.16 -16.62 -12.35
CA PRO A 73 16.04 -16.61 -13.30
C PRO A 73 14.73 -17.17 -12.73
N ASP A 74 14.80 -18.13 -11.82
CA ASP A 74 13.59 -18.73 -11.25
C ASP A 74 12.97 -17.76 -10.23
N ALA A 75 13.77 -17.18 -9.32
CA ALA A 75 13.28 -16.20 -8.35
C ALA A 75 12.76 -14.91 -9.01
N VAL A 76 13.37 -14.43 -10.08
CA VAL A 76 12.86 -13.29 -10.86
C VAL A 76 11.59 -13.68 -11.63
N GLY A 77 11.50 -14.93 -12.09
CA GLY A 77 10.29 -15.49 -12.68
C GLY A 77 9.12 -15.50 -11.70
N ASP A 78 9.35 -15.94 -10.47
CA ASP A 78 8.34 -15.96 -9.41
C ASP A 78 7.88 -14.53 -9.03
N LEU A 79 8.81 -13.56 -8.96
CA LEU A 79 8.47 -12.15 -8.82
C LEU A 79 7.55 -11.67 -9.94
N PHE A 80 7.84 -12.00 -11.20
CA PHE A 80 7.00 -11.65 -12.34
C PHE A 80 5.62 -12.30 -12.25
N VAL A 81 5.54 -13.56 -11.82
CA VAL A 81 4.26 -14.25 -11.61
C VAL A 81 3.45 -13.56 -10.51
N GLY A 82 4.06 -13.23 -9.37
CA GLY A 82 3.38 -12.50 -8.29
C GLY A 82 2.78 -11.17 -8.74
N LEU A 83 3.54 -10.37 -9.51
CA LEU A 83 3.04 -9.12 -10.09
C LEU A 83 1.89 -9.36 -11.10
N THR A 84 1.99 -10.42 -11.91
CA THR A 84 0.93 -10.79 -12.85
C THR A 84 -0.35 -11.22 -12.14
N LEU A 85 -0.23 -12.03 -11.08
CA LEU A 85 -1.36 -12.46 -10.25
C LEU A 85 -2.04 -11.28 -9.57
N THR A 86 -1.26 -10.28 -9.13
CA THR A 86 -1.81 -9.02 -8.62
C THR A 86 -2.67 -8.31 -9.66
N GLY A 87 -2.23 -8.26 -10.92
CA GLY A 87 -3.02 -7.70 -12.02
C GLY A 87 -4.33 -8.47 -12.27
N LEU A 88 -4.29 -9.81 -12.20
CA LEU A 88 -5.48 -10.64 -12.31
C LEU A 88 -6.45 -10.46 -11.12
N ALA A 89 -5.90 -10.30 -9.91
CA ALA A 89 -6.70 -10.03 -8.73
C ALA A 89 -7.49 -8.72 -8.85
N MET A 90 -6.88 -7.66 -9.39
CA MET A 90 -7.57 -6.40 -9.69
C MET A 90 -8.70 -6.58 -10.71
N GLN A 91 -8.50 -7.42 -11.75
CA GLN A 91 -9.55 -7.70 -12.72
C GLN A 91 -10.74 -8.44 -12.08
N ILE A 92 -10.47 -9.40 -11.21
CA ILE A 92 -11.51 -10.16 -10.47
C ILE A 92 -12.27 -9.24 -9.51
N ALA A 93 -11.55 -8.37 -8.81
CA ALA A 93 -12.14 -7.45 -7.84
C ALA A 93 -12.85 -6.24 -8.49
N HIS A 94 -12.61 -5.97 -9.77
CA HIS A 94 -13.04 -4.75 -10.47
C HIS A 94 -12.62 -3.45 -9.78
N THR A 95 -11.53 -3.50 -9.00
CA THR A 95 -10.94 -2.37 -8.27
C THR A 95 -9.44 -2.58 -8.11
N SER A 96 -8.71 -1.53 -7.78
CA SER A 96 -7.27 -1.62 -7.47
C SER A 96 -6.98 -2.12 -6.05
N ARG A 97 -7.98 -2.31 -5.21
CA ARG A 97 -7.83 -2.65 -3.79
C ARG A 97 -6.89 -3.87 -3.52
N PRO A 98 -6.91 -4.96 -4.31
CA PRO A 98 -5.98 -6.07 -4.09
C PRO A 98 -4.50 -5.70 -4.27
N ALA A 99 -4.22 -4.58 -4.94
CA ALA A 99 -2.89 -4.19 -5.35
C ALA A 99 -2.38 -2.92 -4.69
N SER A 100 -3.26 -2.01 -4.25
CA SER A 100 -2.89 -0.64 -3.92
C SER A 100 -3.78 -0.02 -2.84
N CYS A 101 -3.14 0.67 -1.91
CA CYS A 101 -3.76 1.47 -0.86
C CYS A 101 -2.94 2.75 -0.61
N SER A 102 -2.71 3.09 0.66
CA SER A 102 -2.03 4.33 1.06
C SER A 102 -0.60 4.43 0.51
N GLU A 103 0.13 3.32 0.39
CA GLU A 103 1.48 3.32 -0.17
C GLU A 103 1.50 3.78 -1.63
N HIS A 104 0.49 3.46 -2.42
CA HIS A 104 0.35 3.94 -3.80
C HIS A 104 -0.08 5.41 -3.87
N LEU A 105 -0.73 5.95 -2.85
CA LEU A 105 -1.05 7.38 -2.80
C LEU A 105 0.22 8.24 -2.73
N PHE A 106 1.31 7.76 -2.13
CA PHE A 106 2.61 8.43 -2.21
C PHE A 106 3.11 8.48 -3.67
N SER A 107 2.99 7.39 -4.42
CA SER A 107 3.33 7.37 -5.84
C SER A 107 2.48 8.38 -6.64
N HIS A 108 1.16 8.36 -6.45
CA HIS A 108 0.27 9.31 -7.13
C HIS A 108 0.60 10.76 -6.77
N TYR A 109 0.96 11.05 -5.52
CA TYR A 109 1.38 12.38 -5.11
C TYR A 109 2.64 12.85 -5.84
N LEU A 110 3.67 11.99 -5.92
CA LEU A 110 4.91 12.30 -6.61
C LEU A 110 4.68 12.50 -8.12
N ASP A 111 3.82 11.68 -8.74
CA ASP A 111 3.47 11.83 -10.15
C ASP A 111 2.68 13.13 -10.42
N MET A 112 1.70 13.45 -9.58
CA MET A 112 0.91 14.68 -9.72
C MET A 112 1.72 15.97 -9.50
N THR A 113 2.77 15.90 -8.69
CA THR A 113 3.69 17.03 -8.47
C THR A 113 4.82 17.08 -9.49
N GLU A 114 4.85 16.13 -10.44
CA GLU A 114 5.95 15.98 -11.40
C GLU A 114 7.33 15.92 -10.70
N TYR A 115 7.36 15.31 -9.53
CA TYR A 115 8.58 15.23 -8.74
C TYR A 115 9.72 14.54 -9.49
N ARG A 116 10.91 15.11 -9.39
CA ARG A 116 12.12 14.60 -10.06
C ARG A 116 13.27 14.50 -9.08
N TYR A 117 13.81 13.31 -8.93
CA TYR A 117 15.04 13.09 -8.21
C TYR A 117 16.23 13.16 -9.18
N HIS A 118 17.19 14.06 -8.91
CA HIS A 118 18.30 14.32 -9.81
C HIS A 118 17.86 14.57 -11.29
N GLY A 119 16.75 15.25 -11.48
CA GLY A 119 16.21 15.61 -12.79
C GLY A 119 15.50 14.49 -13.55
N LYS A 120 15.32 13.30 -12.94
CA LYS A 120 14.64 12.15 -13.54
C LYS A 120 13.39 11.79 -12.75
N PHE A 121 12.35 11.34 -13.45
CA PHE A 121 11.21 10.68 -12.82
C PHE A 121 11.65 9.35 -12.22
N GLN A 122 11.16 9.05 -11.04
CA GLN A 122 11.36 7.76 -10.42
C GLN A 122 10.37 6.73 -10.98
N SER A 123 10.77 5.46 -10.97
CA SER A 123 9.88 4.39 -11.35
C SER A 123 8.73 4.23 -10.34
N HIS A 124 7.55 3.85 -10.83
CA HIS A 124 6.39 3.58 -10.00
C HIS A 124 6.71 2.62 -8.84
N GLY A 125 7.42 1.52 -9.12
CA GLY A 125 7.79 0.56 -8.08
C GLY A 125 8.72 1.14 -7.00
N PHE A 126 9.60 2.09 -7.33
CA PHE A 126 10.41 2.78 -6.33
C PHE A 126 9.58 3.74 -5.48
N GLN A 127 8.64 4.44 -6.08
CA GLN A 127 7.69 5.28 -5.35
C GLN A 127 6.83 4.44 -4.41
N CYS A 128 6.33 3.27 -4.86
CA CYS A 128 5.59 2.32 -4.03
C CYS A 128 6.45 1.73 -2.91
N ALA A 129 7.73 1.41 -3.17
CA ALA A 129 8.66 0.95 -2.15
C ALA A 129 8.79 1.95 -1.00
N MET A 130 8.95 3.24 -1.32
CA MET A 130 8.97 4.31 -0.32
C MET A 130 7.67 4.40 0.48
N GLY A 131 6.54 4.39 -0.21
CA GLY A 131 5.22 4.38 0.44
C GLY A 131 5.06 3.18 1.37
N THR A 132 5.52 2.00 0.96
CA THR A 132 5.47 0.77 1.75
C THR A 132 6.33 0.86 3.02
N VAL A 133 7.55 1.42 2.92
CA VAL A 133 8.41 1.66 4.08
C VAL A 133 7.74 2.61 5.08
N ILE A 134 7.14 3.70 4.59
CA ILE A 134 6.40 4.66 5.42
C ILE A 134 5.20 3.98 6.08
N MET A 135 4.41 3.22 5.32
CA MET A 135 3.24 2.53 5.86
C MET A 135 3.62 1.45 6.87
N SER A 136 4.76 0.76 6.69
CA SER A 136 5.25 -0.18 7.71
C SER A 136 5.56 0.52 9.03
N ALA A 137 6.17 1.71 9.00
CA ALA A 137 6.38 2.52 10.22
C ALA A 137 5.04 2.96 10.85
N CYS A 138 4.06 3.35 10.02
CA CYS A 138 2.72 3.69 10.51
C CYS A 138 2.04 2.49 11.18
N PHE A 139 2.15 1.28 10.62
CA PHE A 139 1.60 0.08 11.22
C PHE A 139 2.33 -0.30 12.51
N ASP A 140 3.65 -0.12 12.62
CA ASP A 140 4.37 -0.35 13.87
C ASP A 140 3.84 0.53 15.01
N GLU A 141 3.52 1.81 14.73
CA GLU A 141 2.92 2.69 15.74
C GLU A 141 1.43 2.37 15.99
N PHE A 142 0.68 2.09 14.93
CA PHE A 142 -0.73 1.71 15.04
C PHE A 142 -0.94 0.47 15.92
N LEU A 143 -0.09 -0.54 15.76
CA LEU A 143 -0.18 -1.79 16.52
C LEU A 143 0.25 -1.66 18.00
N LYS A 144 0.89 -0.55 18.40
CA LYS A 144 1.16 -0.23 19.82
C LYS A 144 -0.09 0.29 20.53
N MET A 145 -1.08 0.79 19.79
CA MET A 145 -2.33 1.28 20.37
C MET A 145 -3.18 0.14 20.94
N ASP A 146 -3.97 0.44 21.95
CA ASP A 146 -5.04 -0.42 22.47
C ASP A 146 -6.40 0.19 22.13
N LEU A 147 -6.84 -0.06 20.90
CA LEU A 147 -8.10 0.50 20.40
C LEU A 147 -9.34 -0.12 21.06
N SER A 148 -9.21 -1.20 21.83
CA SER A 148 -10.31 -1.71 22.66
C SER A 148 -10.75 -0.71 23.75
N LYS A 149 -9.89 0.27 24.06
CA LYS A 149 -10.12 1.30 25.08
C LYS A 149 -10.41 2.70 24.49
N ILE A 150 -10.54 2.80 23.15
CA ILE A 150 -10.79 4.10 22.52
C ILE A 150 -12.06 4.76 23.07
N ASP A 151 -12.00 6.06 23.32
CA ASP A 151 -13.17 6.88 23.62
C ASP A 151 -13.82 7.31 22.31
N VAL A 152 -14.82 6.55 21.89
CA VAL A 152 -15.54 6.78 20.62
C VAL A 152 -16.23 8.13 20.62
N ASP A 153 -16.83 8.54 21.76
CA ASP A 153 -17.54 9.82 21.85
C ASP A 153 -16.58 11.02 21.70
N ALA A 154 -15.42 10.95 22.35
CA ALA A 154 -14.38 11.97 22.20
C ALA A 154 -13.83 12.05 20.76
N CYS A 155 -13.61 10.90 20.11
CA CYS A 155 -13.15 10.86 18.72
C CYS A 155 -14.19 11.47 17.77
N VAL A 156 -15.46 11.12 17.93
CA VAL A 156 -16.56 11.65 17.11
C VAL A 156 -16.75 13.15 17.35
N ALA A 157 -16.64 13.62 18.58
CA ALA A 157 -16.74 15.04 18.90
C ALA A 157 -15.59 15.87 18.28
N ALA A 158 -14.41 15.26 18.10
CA ALA A 158 -13.25 15.88 17.46
C ALA A 158 -13.23 15.70 15.93
N TRP A 159 -14.16 14.92 15.35
CA TRP A 159 -14.18 14.64 13.91
C TRP A 159 -14.49 15.91 13.11
N PRO A 160 -13.66 16.27 12.14
CA PRO A 160 -13.88 17.50 11.36
C PRO A 160 -15.13 17.39 10.48
N THR A 161 -15.78 18.51 10.22
CA THR A 161 -16.89 18.56 9.25
C THR A 161 -16.36 18.40 7.82
N LEU A 162 -17.24 17.99 6.89
CA LEU A 162 -16.91 17.95 5.47
C LEU A 162 -16.37 19.29 4.97
N GLU A 163 -16.98 20.40 5.38
CA GLU A 163 -16.55 21.74 4.96
C GLU A 163 -15.13 22.06 5.44
N GLN A 164 -14.79 21.69 6.68
CA GLN A 164 -13.41 21.85 7.20
C GLN A 164 -12.41 21.04 6.40
N GLU A 165 -12.72 19.78 6.09
CA GLU A 165 -11.82 18.92 5.30
C GLU A 165 -11.70 19.38 3.83
N GLN A 166 -12.78 19.92 3.25
CA GLN A 166 -12.75 20.54 1.92
C GLN A 166 -11.83 21.76 1.88
N GLN A 167 -11.93 22.65 2.88
CA GLN A 167 -11.03 23.82 2.97
C GLN A 167 -9.59 23.40 3.19
N ARG A 168 -9.34 22.40 4.03
CA ARG A 168 -8.00 21.84 4.23
C ARG A 168 -7.43 21.25 2.95
N ALA A 169 -8.24 20.51 2.19
CA ALA A 169 -7.82 19.94 0.91
C ALA A 169 -7.46 21.06 -0.11
N LEU A 170 -8.27 22.12 -0.22
CA LEU A 170 -7.97 23.23 -1.09
C LEU A 170 -6.65 23.93 -0.72
N GLU A 171 -6.37 24.10 0.56
CA GLU A 171 -5.09 24.70 1.00
C GLU A 171 -3.90 23.79 0.69
N ILE A 172 -4.01 22.48 0.93
CA ILE A 172 -2.94 21.52 0.63
C ILE A 172 -2.64 21.45 -0.87
N PHE A 173 -3.69 21.45 -1.69
CA PHE A 173 -3.57 21.28 -3.15
C PHE A 173 -3.48 22.59 -3.95
N LYS A 174 -3.38 23.75 -3.28
CA LYS A 174 -3.42 25.08 -3.96
C LYS A 174 -2.39 25.26 -5.08
N ASP A 175 -1.21 24.67 -4.90
CA ASP A 175 -0.10 24.79 -5.84
C ASP A 175 0.01 23.60 -6.81
N PHE A 176 -0.94 22.68 -6.76
CA PHE A 176 -0.98 21.52 -7.67
C PHE A 176 -1.52 21.91 -9.06
N PRO A 177 -1.14 21.18 -10.12
CA PRO A 177 -1.69 21.40 -11.47
C PRO A 177 -3.22 21.31 -11.53
N VAL A 178 -3.84 20.54 -10.63
CA VAL A 178 -5.28 20.40 -10.51
C VAL A 178 -5.72 20.62 -9.05
N PRO A 179 -5.81 21.88 -8.58
CA PRO A 179 -6.09 22.20 -7.18
C PRO A 179 -7.42 21.63 -6.65
N GLN A 180 -8.41 21.50 -7.54
CA GLN A 180 -9.74 20.98 -7.19
C GLN A 180 -9.77 19.45 -6.96
N LEU A 181 -8.69 18.73 -7.26
CA LEU A 181 -8.64 17.27 -7.12
C LEU A 181 -8.85 16.86 -5.65
N GLY A 182 -8.10 17.47 -4.73
CA GLY A 182 -8.22 17.19 -3.30
C GLY A 182 -9.64 17.45 -2.76
N TYR A 183 -10.25 18.57 -3.16
CA TYR A 183 -11.62 18.89 -2.81
C TYR A 183 -12.62 17.82 -3.32
N THR A 184 -12.46 17.40 -4.57
CA THR A 184 -13.34 16.41 -5.19
C THR A 184 -13.20 15.04 -4.50
N GLU A 185 -11.98 14.61 -4.22
CA GLU A 185 -11.72 13.31 -3.60
C GLU A 185 -12.17 13.26 -2.15
N ILE A 186 -11.91 14.31 -1.36
CA ILE A 186 -12.41 14.34 0.03
C ILE A 186 -13.95 14.36 0.09
N THR A 187 -14.59 15.08 -0.85
CA THR A 187 -16.07 15.12 -0.92
C THR A 187 -16.66 13.73 -1.15
N LYS A 188 -16.00 12.90 -1.97
CA LYS A 188 -16.46 11.53 -2.26
C LYS A 188 -16.19 10.54 -1.13
N LYS A 189 -15.09 10.75 -0.38
CA LYS A 189 -14.56 9.78 0.60
C LYS A 189 -14.85 10.16 2.05
N TYR A 190 -15.43 11.34 2.29
CA TYR A 190 -15.74 11.79 3.63
C TYR A 190 -16.80 10.90 4.29
N ASN A 191 -16.51 10.50 5.51
CA ASN A 191 -17.45 9.82 6.38
C ASN A 191 -18.01 10.84 7.40
N ASP A 192 -19.31 10.87 7.56
CA ASP A 192 -19.94 11.70 8.58
C ASP A 192 -19.72 11.14 10.01
N ALA A 193 -20.05 11.94 11.00
CA ALA A 193 -19.83 11.61 12.40
C ALA A 193 -20.54 10.30 12.83
N GLU A 194 -21.71 10.00 12.26
CA GLU A 194 -22.42 8.75 12.56
C GLU A 194 -21.74 7.53 11.95
N THR A 195 -21.31 7.62 10.70
CA THR A 195 -20.51 6.57 10.04
C THR A 195 -19.22 6.31 10.80
N VAL A 196 -18.51 7.36 11.21
CA VAL A 196 -17.27 7.25 12.01
C VAL A 196 -17.55 6.59 13.36
N ARG A 197 -18.64 6.95 14.04
CA ARG A 197 -19.07 6.30 15.27
C ARG A 197 -19.22 4.78 15.09
N GLN A 198 -19.91 4.37 14.05
CA GLN A 198 -20.16 2.97 13.75
C GLN A 198 -18.84 2.23 13.46
N GLN A 199 -17.95 2.83 12.68
CA GLN A 199 -16.64 2.26 12.35
C GLN A 199 -15.76 2.12 13.60
N LEU A 200 -15.64 3.17 14.41
CA LEU A 200 -14.84 3.14 15.64
C LEU A 200 -15.41 2.16 16.68
N THR A 201 -16.72 2.02 16.76
CA THR A 201 -17.36 1.01 17.62
C THR A 201 -16.98 -0.39 17.17
N LYS A 202 -17.06 -0.69 15.86
CA LYS A 202 -16.60 -1.98 15.31
C LYS A 202 -15.13 -2.25 15.61
N VAL A 203 -14.25 -1.26 15.43
CA VAL A 203 -12.83 -1.40 15.77
C VAL A 203 -12.66 -1.75 17.22
N LYS A 204 -13.32 -0.99 18.12
CA LYS A 204 -13.23 -1.20 19.58
C LYS A 204 -13.64 -2.61 19.99
N GLU A 205 -14.75 -3.09 19.45
CA GLU A 205 -15.32 -4.40 19.76
C GLU A 205 -14.48 -5.56 19.21
N ASN A 206 -13.86 -5.38 18.05
CA ASN A 206 -13.13 -6.45 17.35
C ASN A 206 -11.61 -6.24 17.36
N TRP A 207 -11.09 -5.30 18.17
CA TRP A 207 -9.69 -4.92 18.16
C TRP A 207 -8.71 -6.08 18.35
N PRO A 208 -8.90 -7.02 19.30
CA PRO A 208 -7.95 -8.12 19.49
C PRO A 208 -7.79 -8.98 18.24
N GLU A 209 -8.89 -9.35 17.58
CA GLU A 209 -8.88 -10.15 16.35
C GLU A 209 -8.28 -9.36 15.17
N LEU A 210 -8.72 -8.11 14.98
CA LEU A 210 -8.19 -7.26 13.92
C LEU A 210 -6.69 -7.03 14.08
N LYS A 211 -6.25 -6.75 15.31
CA LYS A 211 -4.84 -6.55 15.62
C LYS A 211 -4.00 -7.79 15.27
N GLU A 212 -4.45 -8.97 15.65
CA GLU A 212 -3.77 -10.24 15.33
C GLU A 212 -3.69 -10.46 13.81
N ARG A 213 -4.79 -10.25 13.09
CA ARG A 213 -4.83 -10.37 11.62
C ARG A 213 -3.84 -9.42 10.96
N ILE A 214 -3.81 -8.15 11.39
CA ILE A 214 -2.87 -7.15 10.86
C ILE A 214 -1.42 -7.54 11.20
N GLN A 215 -1.13 -7.96 12.44
CA GLN A 215 0.20 -8.40 12.85
C GLN A 215 0.74 -9.57 12.01
N ASN A 216 -0.14 -10.48 11.60
CA ASN A 216 0.23 -11.60 10.74
C ASN A 216 0.43 -11.20 9.28
N GLN A 217 -0.14 -10.07 8.84
CA GLN A 217 -0.05 -9.57 7.46
C GLN A 217 1.14 -8.64 7.25
N VAL A 218 1.41 -7.73 8.19
CA VAL A 218 2.42 -6.69 7.99
C VAL A 218 3.81 -7.14 8.43
N TYR A 219 4.81 -6.55 7.79
CA TYR A 219 6.19 -6.60 8.27
C TYR A 219 6.50 -5.36 9.09
N THR A 220 7.36 -5.52 10.11
CA THR A 220 7.88 -4.37 10.86
C THR A 220 8.67 -3.44 9.94
N TYR A 221 8.77 -2.17 10.33
CA TYR A 221 9.59 -1.18 9.62
C TYR A 221 11.02 -1.70 9.35
N ASP A 222 11.69 -2.23 10.37
CA ASP A 222 13.06 -2.71 10.25
C ASP A 222 13.18 -3.88 9.25
N LYS A 223 12.23 -4.82 9.27
CA LYS A 223 12.18 -5.93 8.32
C LYS A 223 11.96 -5.42 6.89
N MET A 224 11.00 -4.50 6.70
CA MET A 224 10.71 -3.94 5.38
C MET A 224 11.91 -3.17 4.83
N VAL A 225 12.56 -2.35 5.63
CA VAL A 225 13.80 -1.63 5.25
C VAL A 225 14.91 -2.60 4.86
N ALA A 226 15.10 -3.69 5.61
CA ALA A 226 16.12 -4.69 5.30
C ALA A 226 15.86 -5.37 3.95
N LEU A 227 14.61 -5.76 3.68
CA LEU A 227 14.20 -6.36 2.40
C LEU A 227 14.38 -5.40 1.23
N MET A 228 13.93 -4.16 1.34
CA MET A 228 14.10 -3.16 0.28
C MET A 228 15.59 -2.89 -0.02
N LYS A 229 16.41 -2.73 1.02
CA LYS A 229 17.86 -2.55 0.85
C LYS A 229 18.53 -3.72 0.16
N SER A 230 18.13 -4.96 0.47
CA SER A 230 18.75 -6.17 -0.10
C SER A 230 18.58 -6.27 -1.61
N VAL A 231 17.48 -5.75 -2.15
CA VAL A 231 17.21 -5.72 -3.60
C VAL A 231 17.66 -4.42 -4.28
N GLY A 232 18.14 -3.43 -3.52
CA GLY A 232 18.52 -2.12 -4.03
C GLY A 232 17.36 -1.16 -4.29
N ALA A 233 16.20 -1.41 -3.65
CA ALA A 233 15.07 -0.48 -3.67
C ALA A 233 15.28 0.67 -2.66
N PRO A 234 14.69 1.86 -2.88
CA PRO A 234 14.81 3.01 -1.98
C PRO A 234 14.15 2.75 -0.63
N VAL A 235 14.75 3.33 0.42
CA VAL A 235 14.25 3.21 1.81
C VAL A 235 14.18 4.54 2.55
N GLY A 236 14.59 5.63 1.91
CA GLY A 236 14.60 6.97 2.47
C GLY A 236 14.47 8.04 1.39
N PRO A 237 14.05 9.26 1.74
CA PRO A 237 13.80 10.34 0.78
C PRO A 237 15.06 10.79 0.02
N GLU A 238 16.25 10.43 0.51
CA GLU A 238 17.52 10.67 -0.16
C GLU A 238 17.76 9.73 -1.35
N SER A 239 16.89 8.76 -1.56
CA SER A 239 17.02 7.72 -2.58
C SER A 239 15.99 7.83 -3.71
N ILE A 240 15.07 8.82 -3.60
CA ILE A 240 13.95 8.94 -4.52
C ILE A 240 13.62 10.40 -4.82
#